data_1b41df0aaf2e355baf9796ed45ec8b79
#
_entry.id   1b41df0aaf2e355baf9796ed45ec8b79
#
_cell.length_a   1.000
_cell.length_b   1.000
_cell.length_c   1.000
_cell.angle_alpha   90.00
_cell.angle_beta   90.00
_cell.angle_gamma   90.00
#
_symmetry.space_group_name_H-M   'P 1'
#
loop_
_entity.id
_entity.type
_entity.pdbx_description
1 polymer ?
#
loop_
_entity_poly.entity_id
_entity_poly.type
_entity_poly.pdbx_seq_one_letter_code
_entity_poly.pdbx_strand_id
1 'polypeptide(L)'
;MRYLICLAMILCVGTVSAELLFHDDFEGGNIDESKWAPQGTWTIEDNADGHDVLGNSVLFVPGGEVGLSVDEFPEEYDYYADFKAMQNGLTGFVFHGTDGNNIYMHQVSTDASGHTPQHIRWHRRVNGGWAAEPGAFEDGVDRKANVWYRAKFEVRKGSNFKAYIGPVGGDVDDLSFVSEWTDSQAAFSSGKIGFRMSGAEHAQYDNIFVVTPGGTATPVEPQGKIAVTWGNLKLK
;
A
#
# COMPACT_ATOMS: atom_id res chain seq x y z
N MET A 1 -24.87 17.58 -58.58
CA MET A 1 -23.66 17.16 -57.87
C MET A 1 -23.72 17.66 -56.43
N ARG A 2 -24.02 16.79 -55.50
CA ARG A 2 -24.04 17.12 -54.04
C ARG A 2 -22.81 16.51 -53.43
N TYR A 3 -21.88 17.34 -52.94
CA TYR A 3 -20.70 16.89 -52.22
C TYR A 3 -21.04 16.56 -50.77
N LEU A 4 -20.93 15.31 -50.40
CA LEU A 4 -21.05 14.83 -49.02
C LEU A 4 -19.68 15.04 -48.33
N ILE A 5 -19.59 16.01 -47.45
CA ILE A 5 -18.39 16.21 -46.64
C ILE A 5 -18.55 15.31 -45.40
N CYS A 6 -17.82 14.16 -45.37
CA CYS A 6 -17.68 13.35 -44.19
C CYS A 6 -16.68 14.03 -43.25
N LEU A 7 -17.18 14.61 -42.19
CA LEU A 7 -16.35 15.12 -41.08
C LEU A 7 -15.92 13.93 -40.21
N ALA A 8 -14.70 13.46 -40.37
CA ALA A 8 -14.12 12.44 -39.50
C ALA A 8 -13.74 13.11 -38.16
N MET A 9 -14.52 12.88 -37.12
CA MET A 9 -14.19 13.27 -35.75
C MET A 9 -13.14 12.29 -35.22
N ILE A 10 -11.88 12.72 -35.19
CA ILE A 10 -10.80 11.99 -34.53
C ILE A 10 -10.99 12.19 -33.03
N LEU A 11 -11.54 11.19 -32.35
CA LEU A 11 -11.50 11.13 -30.89
C LEU A 11 -10.04 10.86 -30.48
N CYS A 12 -9.31 11.89 -30.07
CA CYS A 12 -8.08 11.71 -29.29
C CYS A 12 -8.48 11.16 -27.92
N VAL A 13 -8.47 9.85 -27.77
CA VAL A 13 -8.46 9.22 -26.46
C VAL A 13 -7.07 9.46 -25.89
N GLY A 14 -6.93 10.52 -25.09
CA GLY A 14 -5.73 10.73 -24.30
C GLY A 14 -5.59 9.55 -23.32
N THR A 15 -4.56 8.73 -23.50
CA THR A 15 -4.17 7.77 -22.47
C THR A 15 -3.69 8.56 -21.26
N VAL A 16 -4.49 8.63 -20.21
CA VAL A 16 -4.01 9.11 -18.92
C VAL A 16 -3.00 8.08 -18.44
N SER A 17 -1.73 8.42 -18.51
CA SER A 17 -0.68 7.61 -17.90
C SER A 17 -0.85 7.71 -16.39
N ALA A 18 -0.83 6.59 -15.71
CA ALA A 18 -0.76 6.56 -14.26
C ALA A 18 0.49 7.30 -13.79
N GLU A 19 0.31 8.17 -12.79
CA GLU A 19 1.39 8.92 -12.17
C GLU A 19 1.80 8.25 -10.86
N LEU A 20 3.10 8.04 -10.67
CA LEU A 20 3.68 7.61 -9.41
C LEU A 20 3.74 8.82 -8.47
N LEU A 21 3.00 8.76 -7.36
CA LEU A 21 2.94 9.81 -6.35
C LEU A 21 3.93 9.57 -5.22
N PHE A 22 4.23 8.30 -4.92
CA PHE A 22 5.16 7.91 -3.85
C PHE A 22 5.71 6.52 -4.11
N HIS A 23 6.97 6.30 -3.72
CA HIS A 23 7.60 4.99 -3.73
C HIS A 23 8.66 4.90 -2.63
N ASP A 24 8.67 3.76 -1.93
CA ASP A 24 9.77 3.37 -1.05
C ASP A 24 9.92 1.84 -1.06
N ASP A 25 11.14 1.39 -1.34
CA ASP A 25 11.56 -0.02 -1.33
C ASP A 25 12.54 -0.31 -0.20
N PHE A 26 12.77 0.67 0.67
CA PHE A 26 13.63 0.61 1.85
C PHE A 26 15.10 0.17 1.60
N GLU A 27 15.55 0.13 0.35
CA GLU A 27 16.90 -0.31 -0.03
C GLU A 27 18.02 0.67 0.41
N GLY A 28 17.64 1.83 0.96
CA GLY A 28 18.59 2.83 1.47
C GLY A 28 19.30 2.45 2.78
N GLY A 29 18.89 1.35 3.42
CA GLY A 29 19.48 0.85 4.69
C GLY A 29 19.15 1.69 5.94
N ASN A 30 18.43 2.81 5.78
CA ASN A 30 17.94 3.65 6.86
C ASN A 30 16.54 4.16 6.52
N ILE A 31 15.77 4.52 7.55
CA ILE A 31 14.50 5.21 7.35
C ILE A 31 14.78 6.57 6.70
N ASP A 32 14.15 6.81 5.58
CA ASP A 32 14.20 8.11 4.91
C ASP A 32 13.25 9.09 5.62
N GLU A 33 13.81 9.95 6.48
CA GLU A 33 13.04 10.95 7.24
C GLU A 33 12.38 12.01 6.35
N SER A 34 12.77 12.12 5.07
CA SER A 34 12.06 12.96 4.12
C SER A 34 10.77 12.33 3.61
N LYS A 35 10.62 11.01 3.75
CA LYS A 35 9.45 10.23 3.36
C LYS A 35 8.57 9.83 4.54
N TRP A 36 9.17 9.52 5.70
CA TRP A 36 8.48 8.93 6.84
C TRP A 36 8.69 9.69 8.15
N ALA A 37 7.63 9.80 8.93
CA ALA A 37 7.62 10.32 10.30
C ALA A 37 7.10 9.25 11.27
N PRO A 38 7.92 8.27 11.66
CA PRO A 38 7.51 7.23 12.59
C PRO A 38 7.29 7.82 14.00
N GLN A 39 6.26 7.31 14.69
CA GLN A 39 6.00 7.62 16.11
C GLN A 39 6.50 6.48 17.01
N GLY A 40 7.52 5.78 16.62
CA GLY A 40 8.08 4.65 17.35
C GLY A 40 9.45 4.29 16.79
N THR A 41 9.96 3.13 17.20
CA THR A 41 11.24 2.64 16.72
C THR A 41 11.04 1.76 15.50
N TRP A 42 10.97 2.37 14.33
CA TRP A 42 11.05 1.65 13.06
C TRP A 42 12.51 1.35 12.75
N THR A 43 12.78 0.22 12.12
CA THR A 43 14.12 -0.16 11.69
C THR A 43 14.10 -0.73 10.29
N ILE A 44 15.22 -0.62 9.59
CA ILE A 44 15.44 -1.38 8.36
C ILE A 44 16.17 -2.66 8.75
N GLU A 45 15.65 -3.78 8.27
CA GLU A 45 16.20 -5.11 8.51
C GLU A 45 16.59 -5.77 7.18
N ASP A 46 17.53 -6.71 7.23
CA ASP A 46 17.84 -7.55 6.07
C ASP A 46 16.62 -8.41 5.71
N ASN A 47 16.38 -8.58 4.42
CA ASN A 47 15.36 -9.51 3.92
C ASN A 47 15.83 -10.96 4.14
N ALA A 48 15.63 -11.46 5.37
CA ALA A 48 16.06 -12.79 5.77
C ALA A 48 15.34 -13.93 5.03
N ASP A 49 14.19 -13.65 4.44
CA ASP A 49 13.41 -14.66 3.70
C ASP A 49 13.95 -14.88 2.29
N GLY A 50 14.83 -13.99 1.80
CA GLY A 50 15.44 -14.08 0.48
C GLY A 50 14.43 -14.06 -0.67
N HIS A 51 13.31 -13.36 -0.50
CA HIS A 51 12.27 -13.28 -1.52
C HIS A 51 12.71 -12.31 -2.62
N ASP A 52 12.93 -12.79 -3.84
CA ASP A 52 13.53 -12.03 -4.95
C ASP A 52 12.83 -10.70 -5.29
N VAL A 53 11.54 -10.60 -5.00
CA VAL A 53 10.74 -9.39 -5.30
C VAL A 53 10.83 -8.31 -4.21
N LEU A 54 11.42 -8.64 -3.04
CA LEU A 54 11.52 -7.73 -1.89
C LEU A 54 12.90 -7.07 -1.75
N GLY A 55 13.81 -7.29 -2.69
CA GLY A 55 15.16 -6.73 -2.59
C GLY A 55 15.95 -7.28 -1.40
N ASN A 56 16.85 -6.44 -0.84
CA ASN A 56 17.77 -6.85 0.24
C ASN A 56 17.31 -6.38 1.62
N SER A 57 16.46 -5.37 1.69
CA SER A 57 16.08 -4.69 2.93
C SER A 57 14.58 -4.51 3.02
N VAL A 58 14.05 -4.55 4.23
CA VAL A 58 12.62 -4.39 4.52
C VAL A 58 12.43 -3.48 5.73
N LEU A 59 11.31 -2.76 5.77
CA LEU A 59 10.92 -1.98 6.93
C LEU A 59 10.36 -2.90 8.01
N PHE A 60 10.90 -2.85 9.22
CA PHE A 60 10.31 -3.46 10.39
C PHE A 60 9.60 -2.43 11.27
N VAL A 61 8.33 -2.70 11.57
CA VAL A 61 7.49 -1.88 12.43
C VAL A 61 7.11 -2.68 13.66
N PRO A 62 7.71 -2.39 14.82
CA PRO A 62 7.33 -3.02 16.09
C PRO A 62 6.00 -2.46 16.60
N GLY A 63 5.43 -3.10 17.60
CA GLY A 63 4.23 -2.63 18.29
C GLY A 63 4.39 -1.23 18.86
N GLY A 64 3.33 -0.46 18.83
CA GLY A 64 3.34 0.92 19.32
C GLY A 64 2.40 1.82 18.54
N GLU A 65 2.90 2.96 18.12
CA GLU A 65 2.13 4.05 17.59
C GLU A 65 1.91 3.99 16.07
N VAL A 66 1.25 5.01 15.54
CA VAL A 66 1.07 5.25 14.11
C VAL A 66 2.32 5.92 13.55
N GLY A 67 2.88 5.38 12.48
CA GLY A 67 3.88 6.08 11.67
C GLY A 67 3.25 6.49 10.35
N LEU A 68 3.50 7.73 9.92
CA LEU A 68 2.89 8.34 8.74
C LEU A 68 3.95 8.79 7.74
N SER A 69 3.57 8.87 6.46
CA SER A 69 4.36 9.58 5.46
C SER A 69 4.52 11.06 5.83
N VAL A 70 5.57 11.68 5.32
CA VAL A 70 5.75 13.14 5.41
C VAL A 70 4.78 13.83 4.46
N ASP A 71 4.70 13.32 3.22
CA ASP A 71 3.81 13.82 2.19
C ASP A 71 2.34 13.48 2.47
N GLU A 72 1.46 14.37 2.01
CA GLU A 72 0.02 14.17 1.97
C GLU A 72 -0.42 13.76 0.56
N PHE A 73 -1.41 12.90 0.48
CA PHE A 73 -1.97 12.40 -0.76
C PHE A 73 -3.37 12.99 -1.01
N PRO A 74 -3.77 13.12 -2.28
CA PRO A 74 -5.08 13.65 -2.65
C PRO A 74 -6.23 12.75 -2.17
N GLU A 75 -7.46 13.16 -2.46
CA GLU A 75 -8.67 12.40 -2.10
C GLU A 75 -8.71 11.00 -2.73
N GLU A 76 -8.08 10.83 -3.90
CA GLU A 76 -8.14 9.59 -4.67
C GLU A 76 -6.75 9.10 -5.08
N TYR A 77 -6.47 7.84 -4.79
CA TYR A 77 -5.24 7.14 -5.19
C TYR A 77 -5.40 5.63 -5.07
N ASP A 78 -4.45 4.88 -5.63
CA ASP A 78 -4.24 3.48 -5.34
C ASP A 78 -2.96 3.35 -4.50
N TYR A 79 -3.05 2.64 -3.36
CA TYR A 79 -1.96 2.41 -2.44
C TYR A 79 -1.62 0.92 -2.42
N TYR A 80 -0.37 0.60 -2.68
CA TYR A 80 0.17 -0.76 -2.67
C TYR A 80 1.21 -0.90 -1.57
N ALA A 81 1.25 -2.09 -0.95
CA ALA A 81 2.25 -2.45 0.03
C ALA A 81 2.46 -3.97 0.05
N ASP A 82 3.70 -4.40 0.05
CA ASP A 82 4.05 -5.75 0.45
C ASP A 82 4.16 -5.79 1.97
N PHE A 83 3.63 -6.83 2.59
CA PHE A 83 3.59 -6.93 4.04
C PHE A 83 3.72 -8.36 4.55
N LYS A 84 4.28 -8.50 5.75
CA LYS A 84 4.36 -9.74 6.52
C LYS A 84 3.95 -9.46 7.97
N ALA A 85 2.76 -9.90 8.37
CA ALA A 85 2.34 -9.84 9.77
C ALA A 85 3.08 -10.91 10.56
N MET A 86 3.69 -10.51 11.67
CA MET A 86 4.57 -11.37 12.48
C MET A 86 3.93 -11.68 13.84
N GLN A 87 4.49 -11.15 14.90
CA GLN A 87 3.99 -11.37 16.25
C GLN A 87 2.56 -10.84 16.40
N ASN A 88 1.70 -11.63 17.04
CA ASN A 88 0.26 -11.41 17.19
C ASN A 88 -0.52 -11.33 15.86
N GLY A 89 0.13 -11.56 14.73
CA GLY A 89 -0.51 -11.78 13.43
C GLY A 89 -1.48 -10.70 12.95
N LEU A 90 -1.25 -9.45 13.36
CA LEU A 90 -2.06 -8.30 12.96
C LEU A 90 -1.17 -7.25 12.29
N THR A 91 -1.75 -6.53 11.33
CA THR A 91 -1.12 -5.38 10.67
C THR A 91 -2.18 -4.36 10.27
N GLY A 92 -1.84 -3.06 10.32
CA GLY A 92 -2.73 -1.96 9.98
C GLY A 92 -2.13 -1.02 8.96
N PHE A 93 -2.91 -0.71 7.92
CA PHE A 93 -2.58 0.24 6.85
C PHE A 93 -3.39 1.52 7.06
N VAL A 94 -2.73 2.66 7.04
CA VAL A 94 -3.35 3.96 7.32
C VAL A 94 -3.60 4.72 6.02
N PHE A 95 -4.74 5.40 5.96
CA PHE A 95 -5.19 6.25 4.86
C PHE A 95 -5.65 7.60 5.39
N HIS A 96 -5.47 8.68 4.61
CA HIS A 96 -5.91 10.03 4.94
C HIS A 96 -5.61 10.44 6.38
N GLY A 97 -4.46 9.99 6.92
CA GLY A 97 -4.03 10.34 8.26
C GLY A 97 -3.59 11.81 8.34
N THR A 98 -4.06 12.55 9.34
CA THR A 98 -3.52 13.87 9.64
C THR A 98 -2.49 13.79 10.78
N ASP A 99 -2.75 12.91 11.72
CA ASP A 99 -1.88 12.53 12.84
C ASP A 99 -2.29 11.15 13.39
N GLY A 100 -1.61 10.64 14.42
CA GLY A 100 -1.91 9.33 14.99
C GLY A 100 -3.29 9.20 15.64
N ASN A 101 -4.01 10.30 15.86
CA ASN A 101 -5.35 10.34 16.47
C ASN A 101 -6.48 10.51 15.45
N ASN A 102 -6.13 10.83 14.20
CA ASN A 102 -7.06 11.17 13.13
C ASN A 102 -6.65 10.40 11.86
N ILE A 103 -7.21 9.20 11.69
CA ILE A 103 -6.85 8.27 10.61
C ILE A 103 -8.04 7.44 10.16
N TYR A 104 -8.01 6.98 8.91
CA TYR A 104 -8.62 5.72 8.51
C TYR A 104 -7.58 4.60 8.55
N MET A 105 -8.01 3.39 8.85
CA MET A 105 -7.14 2.22 8.89
C MET A 105 -7.84 0.96 8.40
N HIS A 106 -7.15 0.16 7.63
CA HIS A 106 -7.53 -1.22 7.33
C HIS A 106 -6.63 -2.17 8.13
N GLN A 107 -7.23 -3.05 8.91
CA GLN A 107 -6.51 -4.06 9.69
C GLN A 107 -6.68 -5.44 9.06
N VAL A 108 -5.60 -6.18 8.96
CA VAL A 108 -5.54 -7.55 8.46
C VAL A 108 -5.11 -8.47 9.60
N SER A 109 -5.80 -9.60 9.77
CA SER A 109 -5.40 -10.66 10.71
C SER A 109 -4.90 -11.91 9.98
N THR A 110 -4.03 -12.64 10.68
CA THR A 110 -3.50 -13.95 10.29
C THR A 110 -3.83 -15.00 11.34
N ASP A 111 -3.42 -16.24 11.13
CA ASP A 111 -3.63 -17.37 12.07
C ASP A 111 -2.98 -17.14 13.46
N ALA A 112 -1.99 -16.28 13.58
CA ALA A 112 -1.39 -15.93 14.87
C ALA A 112 -2.13 -14.81 15.63
N SER A 113 -3.18 -14.22 15.06
CA SER A 113 -3.89 -13.09 15.68
C SER A 113 -4.79 -13.47 16.85
N GLY A 114 -5.09 -14.76 17.01
CA GLY A 114 -6.08 -15.26 17.97
C GLY A 114 -7.53 -15.03 17.56
N HIS A 115 -7.78 -14.38 16.42
CA HIS A 115 -9.12 -14.24 15.84
C HIS A 115 -9.51 -15.51 15.09
N THR A 116 -10.68 -16.08 15.44
CA THR A 116 -11.21 -17.28 14.80
C THR A 116 -12.68 -17.07 14.50
N PRO A 117 -13.07 -16.98 13.22
CA PRO A 117 -12.19 -16.96 12.04
C PRO A 117 -11.33 -15.71 11.93
N GLN A 118 -10.31 -15.77 11.06
CA GLN A 118 -9.51 -14.60 10.73
C GLN A 118 -10.40 -13.53 10.11
N HIS A 119 -10.05 -12.27 10.31
CA HIS A 119 -10.86 -11.18 9.81
C HIS A 119 -10.00 -10.04 9.28
N ILE A 120 -10.62 -9.22 8.51
CA ILE A 120 -10.20 -7.89 8.12
C ILE A 120 -11.13 -6.88 8.75
N ARG A 121 -10.63 -5.67 9.01
CA ARG A 121 -11.44 -4.64 9.64
C ARG A 121 -11.06 -3.25 9.15
N TRP A 122 -12.07 -2.45 8.82
CA TRP A 122 -11.94 -1.03 8.64
C TRP A 122 -12.11 -0.29 9.96
N HIS A 123 -11.35 0.75 10.14
CA HIS A 123 -11.41 1.59 11.33
C HIS A 123 -11.39 3.06 10.94
N ARG A 124 -12.06 3.86 11.76
CA ARG A 124 -11.90 5.31 11.79
C ARG A 124 -11.52 5.72 13.20
N ARG A 125 -10.48 6.53 13.31
CA ARG A 125 -10.07 7.17 14.57
C ARG A 125 -10.23 8.67 14.41
N VAL A 126 -10.97 9.32 15.31
CA VAL A 126 -11.20 10.76 15.31
C VAL A 126 -10.92 11.29 16.71
N ASN A 127 -10.01 12.25 16.81
CA ASN A 127 -9.56 12.82 18.09
C ASN A 127 -9.16 11.75 19.12
N GLY A 128 -8.50 10.69 18.65
CA GLY A 128 -8.05 9.57 19.48
C GLY A 128 -9.11 8.51 19.80
N GLY A 129 -10.37 8.78 19.52
CA GLY A 129 -11.48 7.84 19.72
C GLY A 129 -11.66 6.90 18.52
N TRP A 130 -11.73 5.59 18.76
CA TRP A 130 -12.07 4.61 17.73
C TRP A 130 -13.58 4.56 17.51
N ALA A 131 -14.02 4.70 16.27
CA ALA A 131 -15.40 4.42 15.91
C ALA A 131 -15.62 2.91 15.77
N ALA A 132 -16.80 2.43 16.18
CA ALA A 132 -17.14 1.01 16.17
C ALA A 132 -17.46 0.47 14.77
N GLU A 133 -17.39 1.27 13.75
CA GLU A 133 -17.77 0.90 12.38
C GLU A 133 -16.55 0.76 11.46
N PRO A 134 -16.71 -0.10 10.47
CA PRO A 134 -17.83 -0.98 10.14
C PRO A 134 -17.82 -2.34 10.83
N GLY A 135 -16.86 -2.67 11.66
CA GLY A 135 -16.71 -3.96 12.27
C GLY A 135 -15.75 -4.89 11.51
N ALA A 136 -15.68 -6.15 11.94
CA ALA A 136 -14.84 -7.16 11.33
C ALA A 136 -15.58 -7.86 10.18
N PHE A 137 -14.84 -8.14 9.11
CA PHE A 137 -15.31 -8.93 7.97
C PHE A 137 -14.48 -10.21 7.89
N GLU A 138 -15.16 -11.31 7.67
CA GLU A 138 -14.54 -12.60 7.35
C GLU A 138 -14.49 -12.72 5.83
N ASP A 139 -13.29 -12.80 5.28
CA ASP A 139 -13.13 -12.97 3.83
C ASP A 139 -12.88 -14.43 3.41
N GLY A 140 -12.85 -15.33 4.38
CA GLY A 140 -12.65 -16.77 4.15
C GLY A 140 -11.22 -17.14 3.75
N VAL A 141 -10.29 -16.21 3.80
CA VAL A 141 -8.89 -16.45 3.43
C VAL A 141 -8.06 -16.79 4.66
N ASP A 142 -7.43 -17.96 4.64
CA ASP A 142 -6.52 -18.42 5.70
C ASP A 142 -5.12 -17.84 5.49
N ARG A 143 -4.91 -16.62 5.98
CA ARG A 143 -3.59 -15.96 5.96
C ARG A 143 -2.68 -16.49 7.06
N LYS A 144 -1.44 -16.74 6.73
CA LYS A 144 -0.43 -17.23 7.67
C LYS A 144 0.43 -16.09 8.18
N ALA A 145 0.73 -16.12 9.48
CA ALA A 145 1.77 -15.25 10.03
C ALA A 145 3.14 -15.62 9.45
N ASN A 146 4.03 -14.64 9.38
CA ASN A 146 5.37 -14.77 8.79
C ASN A 146 5.37 -15.19 7.30
N VAL A 147 4.29 -14.91 6.59
CA VAL A 147 4.20 -15.08 5.13
C VAL A 147 3.98 -13.72 4.51
N TRP A 148 4.68 -13.45 3.41
CA TRP A 148 4.55 -12.22 2.65
C TRP A 148 3.31 -12.23 1.77
N TYR A 149 2.62 -11.12 1.75
CA TYR A 149 1.46 -10.82 0.92
C TYR A 149 1.62 -9.45 0.28
N ARG A 150 0.93 -9.22 -0.83
CA ARG A 150 0.73 -7.90 -1.41
C ARG A 150 -0.69 -7.43 -1.13
N ALA A 151 -0.81 -6.19 -0.66
CA ALA A 151 -2.08 -5.50 -0.54
C ALA A 151 -2.18 -4.38 -1.58
N LYS A 152 -3.39 -4.15 -2.09
CA LYS A 152 -3.78 -2.97 -2.84
C LYS A 152 -5.00 -2.36 -2.18
N PHE A 153 -4.98 -1.04 -2.03
CA PHE A 153 -6.12 -0.28 -1.55
C PHE A 153 -6.52 0.75 -2.60
N GLU A 154 -7.77 0.73 -2.99
CA GLU A 154 -8.36 1.79 -3.80
C GLU A 154 -9.02 2.80 -2.87
N VAL A 155 -8.48 4.01 -2.84
CA VAL A 155 -9.02 5.14 -2.08
C VAL A 155 -9.72 6.04 -3.07
N ARG A 156 -11.00 6.28 -2.86
CA ARG A 156 -11.86 7.03 -3.79
C ARG A 156 -12.62 8.13 -3.07
N LYS A 157 -13.08 9.08 -3.87
CA LYS A 157 -13.86 10.23 -3.43
C LYS A 157 -15.02 9.85 -2.54
N GLY A 158 -15.27 10.69 -1.53
CA GLY A 158 -16.31 10.45 -0.54
C GLY A 158 -15.97 9.35 0.47
N SER A 159 -14.68 9.17 0.75
CA SER A 159 -14.17 8.17 1.71
C SER A 159 -14.66 6.75 1.41
N ASN A 160 -14.58 6.37 0.16
CA ASN A 160 -14.84 5.03 -0.30
C ASN A 160 -13.51 4.26 -0.45
N PHE A 161 -13.44 3.10 0.17
CA PHE A 161 -12.22 2.28 0.25
C PHE A 161 -12.52 0.85 -0.20
N LYS A 162 -11.61 0.29 -1.00
CA LYS A 162 -11.60 -1.14 -1.34
C LYS A 162 -10.24 -1.72 -1.06
N ALA A 163 -10.21 -2.96 -0.58
CA ALA A 163 -9.00 -3.70 -0.30
C ALA A 163 -8.94 -4.99 -1.13
N TYR A 164 -7.73 -5.28 -1.59
CA TYR A 164 -7.38 -6.48 -2.32
C TYR A 164 -6.10 -7.04 -1.73
N ILE A 165 -6.02 -8.36 -1.57
CA ILE A 165 -4.83 -9.04 -1.02
C ILE A 165 -4.55 -10.29 -1.85
N GLY A 166 -3.28 -10.55 -2.10
CA GLY A 166 -2.80 -11.74 -2.79
C GLY A 166 -1.36 -12.09 -2.42
N PRO A 167 -0.79 -13.10 -3.05
CA PRO A 167 0.61 -13.45 -2.83
C PRO A 167 1.54 -12.35 -3.32
N VAL A 168 2.66 -12.15 -2.61
CA VAL A 168 3.73 -11.25 -3.05
C VAL A 168 4.35 -11.78 -4.35
N GLY A 169 4.75 -10.87 -5.26
CA GLY A 169 5.33 -11.24 -6.55
C GLY A 169 4.36 -11.68 -7.62
N GLY A 170 3.06 -11.78 -7.29
CA GLY A 170 2.00 -11.93 -8.30
C GLY A 170 1.74 -10.61 -9.04
N ASP A 171 1.15 -10.69 -10.22
CA ASP A 171 0.65 -9.53 -10.93
C ASP A 171 -0.46 -8.85 -10.12
N VAL A 172 -0.66 -7.57 -10.35
CA VAL A 172 -1.72 -6.79 -9.66
C VAL A 172 -3.10 -7.40 -9.90
N ASP A 173 -3.31 -8.04 -11.06
CA ASP A 173 -4.55 -8.72 -11.42
C ASP A 173 -4.77 -10.03 -10.65
N ASP A 174 -3.74 -10.57 -9.99
CA ASP A 174 -3.83 -11.76 -9.14
C ASP A 174 -4.33 -11.44 -7.72
N LEU A 175 -4.51 -10.16 -7.39
CA LEU A 175 -5.01 -9.76 -6.09
C LEU A 175 -6.52 -10.00 -5.99
N SER A 176 -6.92 -10.72 -4.99
CA SER A 176 -8.34 -11.00 -4.71
C SER A 176 -8.97 -9.86 -3.90
N PHE A 177 -10.16 -9.44 -4.31
CA PHE A 177 -10.98 -8.52 -3.53
C PHE A 177 -11.27 -9.12 -2.13
N VAL A 178 -11.09 -8.34 -1.07
CA VAL A 178 -11.31 -8.78 0.30
C VAL A 178 -12.41 -8.01 1.02
N SER A 179 -12.50 -6.70 0.80
CA SER A 179 -13.57 -5.90 1.43
C SER A 179 -13.70 -4.50 0.82
N GLU A 180 -14.84 -3.87 1.08
CA GLU A 180 -15.05 -2.45 0.81
C GLU A 180 -15.74 -1.76 1.99
N TRP A 181 -15.54 -0.45 2.09
CA TRP A 181 -16.20 0.39 3.07
C TRP A 181 -16.35 1.81 2.55
N THR A 182 -17.50 2.41 2.82
CA THR A 182 -17.73 3.85 2.62
C THR A 182 -18.04 4.48 3.96
N ASP A 183 -17.21 5.43 4.40
CA ASP A 183 -17.51 6.22 5.58
C ASP A 183 -18.55 7.28 5.27
N SER A 184 -19.79 7.09 5.72
CA SER A 184 -20.88 8.04 5.51
C SER A 184 -20.65 9.40 6.17
N GLN A 185 -19.72 9.50 7.11
CA GLN A 185 -19.35 10.76 7.76
C GLN A 185 -18.23 11.50 7.03
N ALA A 186 -17.52 10.82 6.13
CA ALA A 186 -16.41 11.38 5.34
C ALA A 186 -15.47 12.26 6.20
N ALA A 187 -14.98 11.69 7.31
CA ALA A 187 -14.26 12.45 8.34
C ALA A 187 -12.97 13.10 7.79
N PHE A 188 -12.31 12.43 6.81
CA PHE A 188 -11.10 12.91 6.19
C PHE A 188 -11.18 12.69 4.67
N SER A 189 -10.83 13.71 3.89
CA SER A 189 -10.89 13.66 2.41
C SER A 189 -9.51 13.59 1.74
N SER A 190 -8.44 13.73 2.50
CA SER A 190 -7.05 13.65 2.04
C SER A 190 -6.15 13.47 3.24
N GLY A 191 -4.86 13.25 3.02
CA GLY A 191 -3.88 13.14 4.08
C GLY A 191 -2.82 12.10 3.79
N LYS A 192 -2.17 11.62 4.83
CA LYS A 192 -1.00 10.75 4.79
C LYS A 192 -1.39 9.29 4.74
N ILE A 193 -0.49 8.48 4.18
CA ILE A 193 -0.49 7.02 4.34
C ILE A 193 0.41 6.62 5.48
N GLY A 194 0.36 5.36 5.88
CA GLY A 194 1.27 4.82 6.88
C GLY A 194 0.88 3.47 7.41
N PHE A 195 1.44 3.17 8.58
CA PHE A 195 1.20 1.91 9.27
C PHE A 195 0.85 2.15 10.73
N ARG A 196 0.07 1.26 11.28
CA ARG A 196 -0.28 1.27 12.70
C ARG A 196 -0.18 -0.12 13.28
N MET A 197 0.63 -0.25 14.32
CA MET A 197 0.73 -1.43 15.17
C MET A 197 0.28 -1.10 16.59
N SER A 198 -0.18 -2.10 17.32
CA SER A 198 -0.63 -1.92 18.70
C SER A 198 -0.01 -2.96 19.62
N GLY A 199 0.45 -2.52 20.77
CA GLY A 199 0.98 -3.42 21.79
C GLY A 199 2.13 -4.29 21.26
N ALA A 200 1.92 -5.60 21.20
CA ALA A 200 2.91 -6.57 20.75
C ALA A 200 2.71 -7.01 19.28
N GLU A 201 1.96 -6.28 18.50
CA GLU A 201 1.85 -6.51 17.05
C GLU A 201 3.17 -6.11 16.38
N HIS A 202 3.68 -6.98 15.49
CA HIS A 202 4.88 -6.68 14.70
C HIS A 202 4.60 -7.01 13.24
N ALA A 203 5.11 -6.18 12.32
CA ALA A 203 5.06 -6.47 10.90
C ALA A 203 6.31 -5.98 10.17
N GLN A 204 6.56 -6.56 9.02
CA GLN A 204 7.50 -6.05 8.02
C GLN A 204 6.74 -5.56 6.80
N TYR A 205 7.30 -4.56 6.13
CA TYR A 205 6.74 -3.97 4.92
C TYR A 205 7.83 -3.71 3.90
N ASP A 206 7.41 -3.71 2.64
CA ASP A 206 8.27 -3.39 1.51
C ASP A 206 7.44 -2.91 0.31
N ASN A 207 8.12 -2.41 -0.72
CA ASN A 207 7.51 -2.04 -2.00
C ASN A 207 6.25 -1.19 -1.84
N ILE A 208 6.39 -0.07 -1.15
CA ILE A 208 5.30 0.87 -0.95
C ILE A 208 5.14 1.75 -2.19
N PHE A 209 3.95 1.75 -2.78
CA PHE A 209 3.61 2.62 -3.91
C PHE A 209 2.31 3.36 -3.66
N VAL A 210 2.27 4.63 -4.02
CA VAL A 210 1.03 5.37 -4.22
C VAL A 210 1.01 5.88 -5.64
N VAL A 211 -0.06 5.59 -6.35
CA VAL A 211 -0.25 5.99 -7.75
C VAL A 211 -1.60 6.64 -7.93
N THR A 212 -1.77 7.41 -8.99
CA THR A 212 -3.10 7.91 -9.37
C THR A 212 -4.06 6.76 -9.65
N PRO A 213 -5.39 6.96 -9.49
CA PRO A 213 -6.38 5.90 -9.65
C PRO A 213 -6.24 5.09 -10.94
N GLY A 214 -6.25 3.76 -10.82
CA GLY A 214 -6.08 2.82 -11.95
C GLY A 214 -4.63 2.63 -12.39
N GLY A 215 -3.68 3.22 -11.68
CA GLY A 215 -2.26 2.96 -11.88
C GLY A 215 -1.83 1.59 -11.38
N THR A 216 -0.76 1.06 -11.95
CA THR A 216 -0.15 -0.20 -11.51
C THR A 216 1.14 0.12 -10.75
N ALA A 217 1.37 -0.60 -9.65
CA ALA A 217 2.64 -0.59 -8.92
C ALA A 217 3.67 -1.45 -9.68
N THR A 218 4.01 -1.06 -10.89
CA THR A 218 5.21 -1.59 -11.52
C THR A 218 6.36 -0.67 -11.15
N PRO A 219 7.48 -1.20 -10.65
CA PRO A 219 8.71 -0.42 -10.58
C PRO A 219 8.90 0.18 -11.97
N VAL A 220 8.94 1.51 -12.07
CA VAL A 220 9.36 2.15 -13.31
C VAL A 220 10.81 1.76 -13.44
N GLU A 221 11.08 0.73 -14.24
CA GLU A 221 12.44 0.53 -14.75
C GLU A 221 12.87 1.91 -15.25
N PRO A 222 13.97 2.51 -14.75
CA PRO A 222 14.39 3.82 -15.19
C PRO A 222 14.55 3.74 -16.71
N GLN A 223 13.63 4.36 -17.45
CA GLN A 223 13.78 4.50 -18.88
C GLN A 223 15.10 5.23 -19.11
N GLY A 224 16.13 4.47 -19.49
CA GLY A 224 17.45 5.05 -19.75
C GLY A 224 18.63 4.34 -19.11
N LYS A 225 18.47 3.30 -18.31
CA LYS A 225 19.57 2.36 -18.10
C LYS A 225 19.75 1.55 -19.37
N ILE A 226 20.43 2.16 -20.37
CA ILE A 226 21.17 1.39 -21.36
C ILE A 226 21.99 0.43 -20.50
N ALA A 227 21.68 -0.86 -20.55
CA ALA A 227 22.56 -1.89 -20.04
C ALA A 227 23.85 -1.77 -20.87
N VAL A 228 24.77 -0.94 -20.38
CA VAL A 228 26.13 -0.90 -20.91
C VAL A 228 26.75 -2.19 -20.45
N THR A 229 26.57 -3.21 -21.28
CA THR A 229 27.27 -4.47 -21.14
C THR A 229 28.75 -4.15 -21.38
N TRP A 230 29.47 -3.77 -20.33
CA TRP A 230 30.91 -3.52 -20.34
C TRP A 230 31.72 -4.79 -20.62
N GLY A 231 31.04 -5.87 -21.03
CA GLY A 231 31.66 -7.18 -21.28
C GLY A 231 32.30 -7.40 -22.64
N ASN A 232 32.09 -6.55 -23.66
CA ASN A 232 32.51 -6.86 -25.04
C ASN A 232 33.45 -5.85 -25.71
N LEU A 233 34.11 -5.00 -24.92
CA LEU A 233 35.22 -4.17 -25.42
C LEU A 233 36.58 -4.73 -24.97
N LYS A 234 36.84 -6.02 -25.20
CA LYS A 234 38.22 -6.49 -25.37
C LYS A 234 38.51 -6.54 -26.86
N LEU A 235 39.09 -5.46 -27.31
CA LEU A 235 39.67 -5.29 -28.62
C LEU A 235 40.71 -6.38 -28.91
N LYS A 236 40.66 -6.82 -30.13
CA LYS A 236 41.75 -7.53 -30.80
C LYS A 236 42.98 -6.65 -30.89
#